data_cd4c6af4b696a3fd112812836c0f3ea4
#
_entry.id   cd4c6af4b696a3fd112812836c0f3ea4
#
_cell.length_a   1.000
_cell.length_b   1.000
_cell.length_c   1.000
_cell.angle_alpha   90.00
_cell.angle_beta   90.00
_cell.angle_gamma   90.00
#
_symmetry.space_group_name_H-M   'P 1'
#
loop_
_entity.id
_entity.type
_entity.pdbx_description
1 polymer ?
#
loop_
_entity_poly.entity_id
_entity_poly.type
_entity_poly.pdbx_seq_one_letter_code
_entity_poly.pdbx_strand_id
1 'polypeptide(L)'
;MSLEEAIARRRSIRNFTPESISQSQLSQILQAAGGISDTSWGYRTVPSAGATYPLEIFVVCGENSIEEIDEGVYHYNIAHHSLTLHQKGDARLGLARAALDQAFIYEAPVDIVICAKYERTFRRYGSRGERYVHI
;
A
#
# COMPACT_ATOMS: atom_id res chain seq x y z
N MET A 1 16.42 -7.99 -14.62
CA MET A 1 15.77 -6.81 -15.25
C MET A 1 16.36 -5.57 -14.64
N SER A 2 16.85 -4.61 -15.43
CA SER A 2 17.36 -3.33 -14.92
C SER A 2 16.22 -2.39 -14.52
N LEU A 3 16.54 -1.32 -13.79
CA LEU A 3 15.57 -0.31 -13.41
C LEU A 3 14.97 0.40 -14.65
N GLU A 4 15.79 0.73 -15.62
CA GLU A 4 15.37 1.36 -16.87
C GLU A 4 14.41 0.45 -17.64
N GLU A 5 14.70 -0.83 -17.69
CA GLU A 5 13.84 -1.82 -18.33
C GLU A 5 12.50 -1.96 -17.58
N ALA A 6 12.50 -1.96 -16.27
CA ALA A 6 11.28 -2.00 -15.46
C ALA A 6 10.41 -0.76 -15.71
N ILE A 7 11.00 0.42 -15.73
CA ILE A 7 10.31 1.69 -16.04
C ILE A 7 9.72 1.66 -17.45
N ALA A 8 10.51 1.23 -18.45
CA ALA A 8 10.07 1.18 -19.86
C ALA A 8 8.92 0.17 -20.08
N ARG A 9 8.91 -0.93 -19.34
CA ARG A 9 7.90 -2.00 -19.46
C ARG A 9 6.64 -1.75 -18.63
N ARG A 10 6.67 -0.86 -17.63
CA ARG A 10 5.51 -0.60 -16.78
C ARG A 10 4.27 -0.25 -17.60
N ARG A 11 3.19 -0.97 -17.38
CA ARG A 11 1.86 -0.68 -17.96
C ARG A 11 0.79 -0.84 -16.86
N SER A 12 -0.33 -0.15 -17.05
CA SER A 12 -1.54 -0.39 -16.25
C SER A 12 -2.19 -1.68 -16.73
N ILE A 13 -2.07 -2.72 -15.92
CA ILE A 13 -2.70 -4.03 -16.16
C ILE A 13 -3.92 -4.11 -15.27
N ARG A 14 -5.06 -4.56 -15.82
CA ARG A 14 -6.34 -4.68 -15.10
C ARG A 14 -6.96 -6.07 -15.22
N ASN A 15 -6.23 -7.02 -15.77
CA ASN A 15 -6.60 -8.43 -15.81
C ASN A 15 -5.69 -9.17 -14.83
N PHE A 16 -6.27 -9.74 -13.79
CA PHE A 16 -5.55 -10.45 -12.75
C PHE A 16 -5.85 -11.95 -12.84
N THR A 17 -4.90 -12.77 -12.39
CA THR A 17 -5.12 -14.20 -12.18
C THR A 17 -5.69 -14.43 -10.78
N PRO A 18 -6.45 -15.52 -10.57
CA PRO A 18 -6.97 -15.86 -9.25
C PRO A 18 -5.91 -16.50 -8.33
N GLU A 19 -4.67 -16.57 -8.76
CA GLU A 19 -3.58 -17.20 -8.02
C GLU A 19 -3.25 -16.40 -6.76
N SER A 20 -3.01 -17.10 -5.66
CA SER A 20 -2.52 -16.51 -4.43
C SER A 20 -1.12 -15.97 -4.59
N ILE A 21 -0.79 -14.93 -3.84
CA ILE A 21 0.59 -14.49 -3.69
C ILE A 21 1.17 -15.02 -2.38
N SER A 22 2.49 -15.27 -2.38
CA SER A 22 3.16 -15.67 -1.16
C SER A 22 3.34 -14.49 -0.20
N GLN A 23 3.51 -14.78 1.09
CA GLN A 23 3.87 -13.75 2.08
C GLN A 23 5.17 -13.03 1.71
N SER A 24 6.14 -13.73 1.10
CA SER A 24 7.39 -13.14 0.63
C SER A 24 7.17 -12.11 -0.48
N GLN A 25 6.30 -12.40 -1.44
CA GLN A 25 5.93 -11.45 -2.51
C GLN A 25 5.23 -10.22 -1.94
N LEU A 26 4.27 -10.42 -1.03
CA LEU A 26 3.60 -9.31 -0.34
C LEU A 26 4.61 -8.46 0.45
N SER A 27 5.51 -9.09 1.19
CA SER A 27 6.57 -8.43 1.95
C SER A 27 7.42 -7.52 1.06
N GLN A 28 7.83 -7.99 -0.12
CA GLN A 28 8.60 -7.17 -1.08
C GLN A 28 7.80 -5.98 -1.60
N ILE A 29 6.52 -6.17 -1.91
CA ILE A 29 5.62 -5.09 -2.35
C ILE A 29 5.49 -4.03 -1.26
N LEU A 30 5.25 -4.43 -0.03
CA LEU A 30 5.09 -3.51 1.11
C LEU A 30 6.40 -2.78 1.43
N GLN A 31 7.53 -3.47 1.37
CA GLN A 31 8.85 -2.85 1.53
C GLN A 31 9.07 -1.77 0.47
N ALA A 32 8.74 -2.05 -0.79
CA ALA A 32 8.87 -1.08 -1.88
C ALA A 32 7.88 0.10 -1.74
N ALA A 33 6.66 -0.16 -1.27
CA ALA A 33 5.61 0.85 -1.13
C ALA A 33 5.88 1.88 -0.02
N GLY A 34 6.67 1.54 1.00
CA GLY A 34 6.93 2.48 2.09
C GLY A 34 7.72 1.92 3.27
N GLY A 35 8.43 0.81 3.07
CA GLY A 35 9.26 0.20 4.10
C GLY A 35 10.44 1.08 4.54
N ILE A 36 11.08 0.73 5.64
CA ILE A 36 12.28 1.42 6.13
C ILE A 36 13.47 0.99 5.27
N SER A 37 14.14 1.96 4.65
CA SER A 37 15.35 1.75 3.86
C SER A 37 16.64 1.98 4.65
N ASP A 38 16.56 2.76 5.73
CA ASP A 38 17.68 3.04 6.64
C ASP A 38 17.18 3.00 8.09
N THR A 39 17.61 1.97 8.81
CA THR A 39 17.20 1.76 10.21
C THR A 39 17.84 2.75 11.18
N SER A 40 18.98 3.34 10.82
CA SER A 40 19.71 4.30 11.69
C SER A 40 18.96 5.63 11.80
N TRP A 41 18.34 6.07 10.70
CA TRP A 41 17.62 7.35 10.61
C TRP A 41 16.12 7.18 10.42
N GLY A 42 15.63 5.94 10.21
CA GLY A 42 14.23 5.66 9.96
C GLY A 42 13.73 6.15 8.59
N TYR A 43 14.65 6.36 7.64
CA TYR A 43 14.26 6.75 6.28
C TYR A 43 13.54 5.61 5.58
N ARG A 44 12.60 5.98 4.70
CA ARG A 44 11.75 5.03 3.98
C ARG A 44 12.15 4.95 2.51
N THR A 45 11.65 3.93 1.84
CA THR A 45 11.83 3.72 0.39
C THR A 45 11.16 4.80 -0.46
N VAL A 46 10.22 5.54 0.12
CA VAL A 46 9.51 6.65 -0.54
C VAL A 46 9.91 7.99 0.08
N PRO A 47 10.03 9.06 -0.72
CA PRO A 47 10.34 10.38 -0.20
C PRO A 47 9.20 10.95 0.64
N SER A 48 9.54 11.88 1.54
CA SER A 48 8.54 12.63 2.30
C SER A 48 9.08 14.01 2.65
N ALA A 49 8.28 15.04 2.41
CA ALA A 49 8.62 16.41 2.79
C ALA A 49 8.90 16.51 4.28
N GLY A 50 10.13 16.92 4.63
CA GLY A 50 10.57 17.06 6.02
C GLY A 50 10.49 15.77 6.85
N ALA A 51 10.53 14.61 6.22
CA ALA A 51 10.41 13.29 6.87
C ALA A 51 9.16 13.17 7.76
N THR A 52 8.05 13.78 7.35
CA THR A 52 6.79 13.72 8.10
C THR A 52 6.03 12.42 7.91
N TYR A 53 6.30 11.70 6.82
CA TYR A 53 5.74 10.38 6.47
C TYR A 53 4.23 10.28 6.72
N PRO A 54 3.41 11.07 6.01
CA PRO A 54 1.97 11.12 6.26
C PRO A 54 1.22 9.86 5.79
N LEU A 55 1.84 9.03 4.94
CA LEU A 55 1.17 7.91 4.30
C LEU A 55 1.05 6.71 5.25
N GLU A 56 -0.13 6.09 5.23
CA GLU A 56 -0.48 4.82 5.85
C GLU A 56 -0.83 3.82 4.76
N ILE A 57 -0.39 2.59 4.90
CA ILE A 57 -0.58 1.54 3.91
C ILE A 57 -1.49 0.46 4.49
N PHE A 58 -2.51 0.10 3.72
CA PHE A 58 -3.40 -1.01 4.02
C PHE A 58 -3.34 -2.06 2.93
N VAL A 59 -3.51 -3.31 3.31
CA VAL A 59 -3.67 -4.46 2.42
C VAL A 59 -5.11 -4.90 2.52
N VAL A 60 -5.82 -4.96 1.40
CA VAL A 60 -7.17 -5.53 1.31
C VAL A 60 -7.05 -6.80 0.50
N CYS A 61 -7.45 -7.93 1.05
CA CYS A 61 -7.34 -9.22 0.39
C CYS A 61 -8.63 -10.04 0.51
N GLY A 62 -8.89 -10.84 -0.52
CA GLY A 62 -9.97 -11.80 -0.54
C GLY A 62 -9.56 -13.16 -0.01
N GLU A 63 -10.52 -14.08 -0.02
CA GLU A 63 -10.30 -15.47 0.40
C GLU A 63 -9.19 -16.12 -0.44
N ASN A 64 -8.27 -16.83 0.23
CA ASN A 64 -7.14 -17.53 -0.39
C ASN A 64 -6.24 -16.66 -1.30
N SER A 65 -6.26 -15.35 -1.15
CA SER A 65 -5.48 -14.41 -1.98
C SER A 65 -4.02 -14.31 -1.56
N ILE A 66 -3.73 -14.56 -0.29
CA ILE A 66 -2.39 -14.56 0.27
C ILE A 66 -2.20 -15.86 1.05
N GLU A 67 -1.08 -16.53 0.85
CA GLU A 67 -0.76 -17.77 1.56
C GLU A 67 -0.78 -17.55 3.09
N GLU A 68 -1.52 -18.40 3.81
CA GLU A 68 -1.63 -18.40 5.29
C GLU A 68 -2.16 -17.08 5.91
N ILE A 69 -2.83 -16.22 5.12
CA ILE A 69 -3.45 -15.01 5.61
C ILE A 69 -4.94 -15.03 5.23
N ASP A 70 -5.81 -14.90 6.21
CA ASP A 70 -7.26 -14.84 6.02
C ASP A 70 -7.68 -13.57 5.26
N GLU A 71 -8.86 -13.60 4.63
CA GLU A 71 -9.45 -12.43 4.01
C GLU A 71 -9.67 -11.29 5.01
N GLY A 72 -9.42 -10.06 4.57
CA GLY A 72 -9.58 -8.91 5.46
C GLY A 72 -8.91 -7.64 4.98
N VAL A 73 -8.99 -6.65 5.85
CA VAL A 73 -8.25 -5.39 5.75
C VAL A 73 -7.17 -5.38 6.80
N TYR A 74 -5.93 -5.22 6.40
CA TYR A 74 -4.78 -5.21 7.28
C TYR A 74 -4.06 -3.87 7.20
N HIS A 75 -3.68 -3.32 8.34
CA HIS A 75 -2.78 -2.17 8.41
C HIS A 75 -1.33 -2.62 8.40
N TYR A 76 -0.51 -2.05 7.53
CA TYR A 76 0.92 -2.31 7.48
C TYR A 76 1.66 -1.49 8.53
N ASN A 77 2.18 -2.19 9.54
CA ASN A 77 3.06 -1.60 10.54
C ASN A 77 4.48 -1.50 9.97
N ILE A 78 4.85 -0.32 9.53
CA ILE A 78 6.12 -0.07 8.86
C ILE A 78 7.32 -0.29 9.79
N ALA A 79 7.19 0.08 11.07
CA ALA A 79 8.29 -0.03 12.04
C ALA A 79 8.69 -1.48 12.33
N HIS A 80 7.74 -2.40 12.28
CA HIS A 80 7.95 -3.82 12.56
C HIS A 80 7.86 -4.71 11.32
N HIS A 81 7.64 -4.12 10.15
CA HIS A 81 7.42 -4.83 8.88
C HIS A 81 6.40 -5.98 9.05
N SER A 82 5.25 -5.66 9.62
CA SER A 82 4.21 -6.63 9.96
C SER A 82 2.81 -6.12 9.60
N LEU A 83 1.86 -7.04 9.51
CA LEU A 83 0.46 -6.75 9.28
C LEU A 83 -0.34 -6.87 10.58
N THR A 84 -1.22 -5.92 10.82
CA THR A 84 -2.20 -5.97 11.91
C THR A 84 -3.59 -5.99 11.32
N LEU A 85 -4.39 -7.01 11.64
CA LEU A 85 -5.77 -7.12 11.19
C LEU A 85 -6.58 -5.91 11.69
N HIS A 86 -7.16 -5.16 10.76
CA HIS A 86 -8.00 -4.00 11.01
C HIS A 86 -9.49 -4.36 10.93
N GLN A 87 -9.86 -5.16 9.92
CA GLN A 87 -11.23 -5.60 9.69
C GLN A 87 -11.23 -7.01 9.07
N LYS A 88 -12.10 -7.89 9.57
CA LYS A 88 -12.34 -9.22 8.99
C LYS A 88 -13.27 -9.14 7.78
N GLY A 89 -13.12 -10.10 6.88
CA GLY A 89 -13.96 -10.29 5.69
C GLY A 89 -13.51 -9.49 4.48
N ASP A 90 -13.94 -9.94 3.31
CA ASP A 90 -13.55 -9.36 2.01
C ASP A 90 -14.19 -7.98 1.79
N ALA A 91 -13.38 -6.95 1.80
CA ALA A 91 -13.80 -5.56 1.59
C ALA A 91 -13.61 -5.08 0.14
N ARG A 92 -13.08 -5.90 -0.79
CA ARG A 92 -12.72 -5.49 -2.16
C ARG A 92 -13.93 -4.97 -2.96
N LEU A 93 -15.11 -5.57 -2.81
CA LEU A 93 -16.31 -5.08 -3.50
C LEU A 93 -16.70 -3.67 -3.03
N GLY A 94 -16.62 -3.42 -1.71
CA GLY A 94 -16.85 -2.09 -1.15
C GLY A 94 -15.83 -1.07 -1.65
N LEU A 95 -14.57 -1.48 -1.71
CA LEU A 95 -13.47 -0.67 -2.24
C LEU A 95 -13.68 -0.33 -3.73
N ALA A 96 -14.05 -1.31 -4.56
CA ALA A 96 -14.35 -1.11 -5.97
C ALA A 96 -15.48 -0.10 -6.20
N ARG A 97 -16.56 -0.20 -5.42
CA ARG A 97 -17.68 0.74 -5.46
C ARG A 97 -17.26 2.17 -5.06
N ALA A 98 -16.50 2.29 -4.00
CA ALA A 98 -15.96 3.59 -3.56
C ALA A 98 -14.99 4.21 -4.59
N ALA A 99 -14.34 3.38 -5.39
CA ALA A 99 -13.43 3.76 -6.45
C ALA A 99 -14.13 3.83 -7.83
N LEU A 100 -15.31 4.42 -7.90
CA LEU A 100 -16.10 4.64 -9.14
C LEU A 100 -16.49 3.34 -9.86
N ASP A 101 -16.85 2.32 -9.11
CA ASP A 101 -17.26 1.00 -9.61
C ASP A 101 -16.22 0.33 -10.53
N GLN A 102 -14.94 0.50 -10.22
CA GLN A 102 -13.86 -0.11 -10.98
C GLN A 102 -13.74 -1.60 -10.65
N ALA A 103 -14.32 -2.47 -11.50
CA ALA A 103 -14.42 -3.91 -11.28
C ALA A 103 -13.07 -4.60 -11.07
N PHE A 104 -12.01 -4.15 -11.72
CA PHE A 104 -10.67 -4.74 -11.60
C PHE A 104 -10.11 -4.70 -10.16
N ILE A 105 -10.61 -3.81 -9.30
CA ILE A 105 -10.25 -3.77 -7.87
C ILE A 105 -10.82 -5.02 -7.17
N TYR A 106 -12.06 -5.38 -7.45
CA TYR A 106 -12.64 -6.60 -6.89
C TYR A 106 -12.07 -7.88 -7.53
N GLU A 107 -11.65 -7.81 -8.79
CA GLU A 107 -11.05 -8.94 -9.51
C GLU A 107 -9.60 -9.20 -9.07
N ALA A 108 -8.88 -8.19 -8.60
CA ALA A 108 -7.54 -8.35 -8.05
C ALA A 108 -7.60 -9.17 -6.75
N PRO A 109 -6.75 -10.19 -6.55
CA PRO A 109 -6.72 -10.95 -5.30
C PRO A 109 -6.32 -10.08 -4.10
N VAL A 110 -5.47 -9.09 -4.32
CA VAL A 110 -4.94 -8.19 -3.27
C VAL A 110 -4.89 -6.76 -3.79
N ASP A 111 -5.33 -5.81 -2.98
CA ASP A 111 -5.20 -4.38 -3.23
C ASP A 111 -4.32 -3.72 -2.16
N ILE A 112 -3.46 -2.81 -2.59
CA ILE A 112 -2.71 -1.93 -1.70
C ILE A 112 -3.38 -0.57 -1.68
N VAL A 113 -3.89 -0.17 -0.52
CA VAL A 113 -4.58 1.11 -0.33
C VAL A 113 -3.67 2.06 0.44
N ILE A 114 -3.43 3.22 -0.15
CA ILE A 114 -2.58 4.26 0.46
C ILE A 114 -3.49 5.38 0.96
N CYS A 115 -3.46 5.61 2.27
CA CYS A 115 -4.18 6.68 2.95
C CYS A 115 -3.20 7.75 3.44
N ALA A 116 -3.68 8.95 3.75
CA ALA A 116 -2.85 10.02 4.27
C ALA A 116 -3.38 10.58 5.60
N LYS A 117 -2.47 10.73 6.57
CA LYS A 117 -2.68 11.50 7.81
C LYS A 117 -2.11 12.90 7.63
N TYR A 118 -2.92 13.81 7.14
CA TYR A 118 -2.53 15.18 6.81
C TYR A 118 -1.94 15.95 8.00
N GLU A 119 -2.40 15.68 9.22
CA GLU A 119 -1.95 16.34 10.44
C GLU A 119 -0.45 16.21 10.67
N ARG A 120 0.17 15.12 10.24
CA ARG A 120 1.62 14.91 10.36
C ARG A 120 2.40 15.98 9.61
N THR A 121 1.93 16.35 8.42
CA THR A 121 2.57 17.33 7.55
C THR A 121 2.13 18.75 7.93
N PHE A 122 0.88 18.96 8.32
CA PHE A 122 0.38 20.24 8.77
C PHE A 122 1.08 20.77 10.01
N ARG A 123 1.44 19.91 10.96
CA ARG A 123 2.22 20.31 12.15
C ARG A 123 3.54 21.01 11.78
N ARG A 124 4.17 20.64 10.67
CA ARG A 124 5.44 21.19 10.23
C ARG A 124 5.29 22.36 9.26
N TYR A 125 4.28 22.30 8.38
CA TYR A 125 4.17 23.22 7.23
C TYR A 125 2.90 24.06 7.23
N GLY A 126 2.03 23.93 8.26
CA GLY A 126 0.74 24.62 8.31
C GLY A 126 -0.14 24.26 7.10
N SER A 127 -0.93 25.19 6.59
CA SER A 127 -1.82 24.99 5.45
C SER A 127 -1.11 24.57 4.15
N ARG A 128 0.18 24.89 4.00
CA ARG A 128 0.97 24.42 2.86
C ARG A 128 1.23 22.91 2.88
N GLY A 129 1.02 22.27 4.03
CA GLY A 129 1.22 20.84 4.24
C GLY A 129 0.38 19.97 3.31
N GLU A 130 -0.83 20.38 2.95
CA GLU A 130 -1.69 19.64 2.03
C GLU A 130 -0.98 19.35 0.71
N ARG A 131 -0.36 20.36 0.11
CA ARG A 131 0.40 20.23 -1.13
C ARG A 131 1.53 19.19 -1.02
N TYR A 132 2.20 19.13 0.13
CA TYR A 132 3.32 18.21 0.37
C TYR A 132 2.87 16.76 0.65
N VAL A 133 1.60 16.52 0.92
CA VAL A 133 1.05 15.16 1.02
C VAL A 133 0.79 14.58 -0.37
N HIS A 134 0.44 15.44 -1.35
CA HIS A 134 0.09 15.03 -2.71
C HIS A 134 1.29 14.91 -3.68
N ILE A 135 2.45 15.36 -3.29
CA ILE A 135 3.68 15.25 -4.10
C ILE A 135 4.46 14.01 -3.70
#